data_edbe9db128c9da0edad9d4c1e522e97a
#
_entry.id   edbe9db128c9da0edad9d4c1e522e97a
#
_cell.length_a   1.000
_cell.length_b   1.000
_cell.length_c   1.000
_cell.angle_alpha   90.00
_cell.angle_beta   90.00
_cell.angle_gamma   90.00
#
_symmetry.space_group_name_H-M   'P 1'
#
loop_
_entity.id
_entity.type
_entity.pdbx_description
1 polymer ?
#
loop_
_entity_poly.entity_id
_entity_poly.type
_entity_poly.pdbx_seq_one_letter_code
_entity_poly.pdbx_strand_id
1 'polypeptide(L)'
;MMVMERRSDIESDSVVSERPVISINESENYNLRICSNVVSLPIESIDVGMEITHLGSGSRGNSVLLSTSESNVLIDCGFSLKGIEQRLGKLGIIPDEIDSILVTHHHSDHSKSAKRAALKWGSNLISNAETAKRMEWEGSVSLRVFSELERIDAGPDISLLTVPVPHDDAENVAVIACDDQGRRAAVVTDLGEVTTELVSHLKKCEHISIEANYDHDRLMRGGYPDSLKRRISGRGGHLSNYQTAKALGEIVHPNLSSIVLCHLSESNNLPHMAESEVLMEICDSFRGSLSISKQEGPEFSHWLGQSDPERISV
;
A
#
# COMPACT_ATOMS: atom_id res chain seq x y z
N MET A 1 1.08 -50.69 63.62
CA MET A 1 2.38 -50.24 64.14
C MET A 1 2.65 -48.88 63.55
N MET A 2 2.65 -47.93 64.47
CA MET A 2 2.79 -46.50 64.30
C MET A 2 4.17 -46.13 63.75
N VAL A 3 4.31 -45.16 62.89
CA VAL A 3 5.28 -44.05 63.02
C VAL A 3 4.79 -42.85 62.21
N MET A 4 4.64 -41.74 62.90
CA MET A 4 4.53 -40.37 62.37
C MET A 4 5.88 -39.86 61.96
N GLU A 5 5.92 -38.98 60.90
CA GLU A 5 6.83 -37.83 60.89
C GLU A 5 6.32 -36.74 59.90
N ARG A 6 5.94 -35.71 60.49
CA ARG A 6 6.21 -34.24 60.44
C ARG A 6 6.31 -33.58 59.08
N ARG A 7 5.41 -32.63 58.92
CA ARG A 7 5.39 -31.51 58.02
C ARG A 7 6.58 -30.60 58.25
N SER A 8 7.11 -30.04 57.14
CA SER A 8 7.78 -28.73 57.12
C SER A 8 7.10 -27.87 56.09
N ASP A 9 6.45 -26.83 56.54
CA ASP A 9 5.85 -25.76 55.79
C ASP A 9 6.97 -24.94 55.12
N ILE A 10 6.91 -24.78 53.82
CA ILE A 10 7.63 -23.72 53.11
C ILE A 10 6.55 -22.91 52.44
N GLU A 11 6.27 -21.75 53.01
CA GLU A 11 5.53 -20.67 52.37
C GLU A 11 6.35 -20.19 51.18
N SER A 12 5.82 -20.33 49.97
CA SER A 12 6.31 -19.65 48.80
C SER A 12 5.41 -18.44 48.55
N ASP A 13 5.93 -17.26 48.90
CA ASP A 13 5.36 -15.99 48.49
C ASP A 13 5.27 -15.93 46.97
N SER A 14 4.06 -16.12 46.45
CA SER A 14 3.75 -15.83 45.06
C SER A 14 3.55 -14.32 44.93
N VAL A 15 4.57 -13.63 44.42
CA VAL A 15 4.43 -12.26 43.93
C VAL A 15 3.54 -12.33 42.69
N VAL A 16 2.27 -12.01 42.83
CA VAL A 16 1.36 -11.77 41.76
C VAL A 16 1.74 -10.43 41.14
N SER A 17 2.40 -10.43 39.99
CA SER A 17 2.58 -9.23 39.20
C SER A 17 1.23 -8.82 38.61
N GLU A 18 0.58 -7.85 39.23
CA GLU A 18 -0.61 -7.22 38.66
C GLU A 18 -0.20 -6.49 37.36
N ARG A 19 -0.67 -6.97 36.21
CA ARG A 19 -0.58 -6.25 34.96
C ARG A 19 -1.51 -5.04 35.04
N PRO A 20 -1.07 -3.85 34.58
CA PRO A 20 -1.94 -2.68 34.55
C PRO A 20 -3.11 -2.95 33.58
N VAL A 21 -4.34 -2.76 34.10
CA VAL A 21 -5.55 -2.80 33.29
C VAL A 21 -5.73 -1.42 32.67
N ILE A 22 -5.63 -1.34 31.35
CA ILE A 22 -5.94 -0.12 30.59
C ILE A 22 -7.44 -0.14 30.30
N SER A 23 -8.18 0.81 30.86
CA SER A 23 -9.57 1.03 30.49
C SER A 23 -9.65 2.26 29.58
N ILE A 24 -10.19 2.08 28.39
CA ILE A 24 -10.40 3.13 27.39
C ILE A 24 -11.81 3.71 27.63
N ASN A 25 -11.91 5.00 27.85
CA ASN A 25 -13.19 5.72 27.91
C ASN A 25 -13.29 6.61 26.66
N GLU A 26 -14.39 6.52 25.94
CA GLU A 26 -14.63 7.10 24.60
C GLU A 26 -14.71 8.63 24.53
N SER A 27 -14.20 9.37 25.47
CA SER A 27 -14.16 10.84 25.43
C SER A 27 -12.77 11.38 25.71
N GLU A 28 -12.07 11.71 24.66
CA GLU A 28 -10.93 12.64 24.55
C GLU A 28 -9.74 12.58 25.54
N ASN A 29 -9.67 11.64 26.48
CA ASN A 29 -8.53 11.51 27.39
C ASN A 29 -8.33 10.05 27.82
N TYR A 30 -7.12 9.50 27.63
CA TYR A 30 -6.74 8.22 28.23
C TYR A 30 -6.29 8.43 29.68
N ASN A 31 -6.87 7.68 30.59
CA ASN A 31 -6.48 7.70 31.98
C ASN A 31 -5.71 6.44 32.34
N LEU A 32 -4.41 6.57 32.64
CA LEU A 32 -3.61 5.50 33.22
C LEU A 32 -3.75 5.54 34.76
N ARG A 33 -4.31 4.47 35.37
CA ARG A 33 -4.29 4.31 36.82
C ARG A 33 -3.07 3.53 37.26
N ILE A 34 -2.11 4.21 37.85
CA ILE A 34 -1.00 3.58 38.54
C ILE A 34 -1.09 4.06 40.00
N CYS A 35 -1.31 3.13 40.93
CA CYS A 35 -1.26 3.37 42.39
C CYS A 35 -2.02 4.61 42.85
N SER A 36 -3.34 4.60 42.87
CA SER A 36 -4.24 5.61 43.46
C SER A 36 -4.13 7.07 42.94
N ASN A 37 -3.26 7.39 42.04
CA ASN A 37 -3.18 8.69 41.39
C ASN A 37 -3.52 8.58 39.92
N VAL A 38 -4.48 9.38 39.43
CA VAL A 38 -4.80 9.52 38.03
C VAL A 38 -3.85 10.56 37.44
N VAL A 39 -2.92 10.14 36.60
CA VAL A 39 -2.08 11.05 35.81
C VAL A 39 -2.71 11.16 34.44
N SER A 40 -3.27 12.32 34.12
CA SER A 40 -3.66 12.65 32.74
C SER A 40 -2.41 13.08 31.99
N LEU A 41 -1.93 12.23 31.11
CA LEU A 41 -0.89 12.63 30.14
C LEU A 41 -1.59 13.22 28.91
N PRO A 42 -1.10 14.31 28.34
CA PRO A 42 -1.53 14.70 27.00
C PRO A 42 -1.23 13.55 26.06
N ILE A 43 -2.22 13.12 25.27
CA ILE A 43 -1.99 12.16 24.21
C ILE A 43 -1.30 12.93 23.11
N GLU A 44 0.02 12.86 23.06
CA GLU A 44 0.68 12.93 21.79
C GLU A 44 0.18 11.71 21.02
N SER A 45 -0.43 11.93 19.87
CA SER A 45 -0.87 10.84 18.96
C SER A 45 0.29 9.88 18.81
N ILE A 46 0.10 8.62 19.20
CA ILE A 46 1.15 7.61 18.98
C ILE A 46 1.33 7.53 17.48
N ASP A 47 2.46 8.00 16.98
CA ASP A 47 2.81 7.86 15.57
C ASP A 47 2.92 6.36 15.26
N VAL A 48 1.88 5.80 14.65
CA VAL A 48 1.86 4.39 14.24
C VAL A 48 2.50 4.18 12.88
N GLY A 49 2.94 5.25 12.20
CA GLY A 49 3.52 5.17 10.87
C GLY A 49 2.49 5.14 9.74
N MET A 50 2.96 4.87 8.52
CA MET A 50 2.12 4.66 7.33
C MET A 50 2.13 3.18 6.97
N GLU A 51 0.96 2.57 6.90
CA GLU A 51 0.76 1.21 6.42
C GLU A 51 0.38 1.21 4.94
N ILE A 52 1.02 0.35 4.16
CA ILE A 52 0.75 0.16 2.74
C ILE A 52 0.29 -1.28 2.53
N THR A 53 -0.97 -1.45 2.12
CA THR A 53 -1.59 -2.77 1.91
C THR A 53 -2.15 -2.90 0.51
N HIS A 54 -1.63 -3.84 -0.28
CA HIS A 54 -2.24 -4.20 -1.55
C HIS A 54 -3.50 -5.03 -1.30
N LEU A 55 -4.66 -4.45 -1.62
CA LEU A 55 -5.93 -5.20 -1.59
C LEU A 55 -5.99 -6.25 -2.69
N GLY A 56 -5.13 -6.14 -3.67
CA GLY A 56 -4.89 -7.05 -4.78
C GLY A 56 -4.35 -6.30 -5.98
N SER A 57 -3.61 -7.00 -6.87
CA SER A 57 -2.98 -6.39 -8.04
C SER A 57 -2.87 -7.34 -9.22
N GLY A 58 -3.23 -6.85 -10.40
CA GLY A 58 -3.20 -7.58 -11.68
C GLY A 58 -4.33 -7.17 -12.61
N SER A 59 -4.39 -7.77 -13.79
CA SER A 59 -5.32 -7.39 -14.88
C SER A 59 -6.81 -7.52 -14.56
N ARG A 60 -7.19 -8.10 -13.41
CA ARG A 60 -8.59 -8.23 -12.98
C ARG A 60 -9.01 -7.19 -11.94
N GLY A 61 -8.10 -6.37 -11.51
CA GLY A 61 -8.32 -5.27 -10.59
C GLY A 61 -7.10 -4.96 -9.74
N ASN A 62 -6.91 -3.67 -9.52
CA ASN A 62 -5.84 -3.11 -8.68
C ASN A 62 -6.47 -2.24 -7.60
N SER A 63 -5.93 -2.28 -6.40
CA SER A 63 -6.24 -1.35 -5.33
C SER A 63 -5.20 -1.46 -4.24
N VAL A 64 -4.70 -0.32 -3.77
CA VAL A 64 -3.76 -0.19 -2.66
C VAL A 64 -4.38 0.69 -1.59
N LEU A 65 -4.38 0.22 -0.36
CA LEU A 65 -4.79 1.00 0.82
C LEU A 65 -3.55 1.59 1.48
N LEU A 66 -3.60 2.88 1.73
CA LEU A 66 -2.65 3.63 2.55
C LEU A 66 -3.36 4.02 3.84
N SER A 67 -2.85 3.62 4.98
CA SER A 67 -3.44 3.91 6.28
C SER A 67 -2.42 4.54 7.23
N THR A 68 -2.87 5.52 7.99
CA THR A 68 -2.17 6.09 9.15
C THR A 68 -3.07 6.01 10.38
N SER A 69 -2.73 6.71 11.46
CA SER A 69 -3.63 6.83 12.62
C SER A 69 -4.90 7.64 12.33
N GLU A 70 -4.89 8.52 11.32
CA GLU A 70 -5.97 9.47 11.06
C GLU A 70 -6.55 9.39 9.65
N SER A 71 -5.89 8.67 8.72
CA SER A 71 -6.31 8.61 7.32
C SER A 71 -6.37 7.19 6.77
N ASN A 72 -7.36 6.96 5.89
CA ASN A 72 -7.42 5.80 5.02
C ASN A 72 -7.66 6.25 3.58
N VAL A 73 -6.71 5.98 2.70
CA VAL A 73 -6.74 6.42 1.30
C VAL A 73 -6.58 5.24 0.37
N LEU A 74 -7.49 5.09 -0.60
CA LEU A 74 -7.36 4.09 -1.66
C LEU A 74 -6.68 4.70 -2.88
N ILE A 75 -5.68 4.01 -3.40
CA ILE A 75 -5.15 4.21 -4.75
C ILE A 75 -5.75 3.13 -5.63
N ASP A 76 -6.58 3.55 -6.57
CA ASP A 76 -7.42 2.73 -7.44
C ASP A 76 -8.51 1.89 -6.73
N CYS A 77 -9.57 1.59 -7.47
CA CYS A 77 -10.73 0.82 -7.00
C CYS A 77 -11.22 -0.11 -8.13
N GLY A 78 -10.32 -0.96 -8.64
CA GLY A 78 -10.51 -1.76 -9.83
C GLY A 78 -11.31 -3.05 -9.66
N PHE A 79 -11.56 -3.49 -8.43
CA PHE A 79 -12.40 -4.65 -8.15
C PHE A 79 -13.90 -4.29 -8.15
N SER A 80 -14.78 -5.29 -8.06
CA SER A 80 -16.19 -5.01 -7.79
C SER A 80 -16.36 -4.37 -6.41
N LEU A 81 -17.39 -3.55 -6.22
CA LEU A 81 -17.66 -2.88 -4.93
C LEU A 81 -17.69 -3.89 -3.76
N LYS A 82 -18.44 -4.99 -3.92
CA LYS A 82 -18.46 -6.07 -2.93
C LYS A 82 -17.08 -6.68 -2.72
N GLY A 83 -16.27 -6.79 -3.78
CA GLY A 83 -14.90 -7.33 -3.70
C GLY A 83 -13.95 -6.44 -2.91
N ILE A 84 -14.06 -5.10 -3.05
CA ILE A 84 -13.29 -4.16 -2.23
C ILE A 84 -13.76 -4.22 -0.77
N GLU A 85 -15.07 -4.16 -0.50
CA GLU A 85 -15.62 -4.23 0.85
C GLU A 85 -15.20 -5.52 1.59
N GLN A 86 -15.17 -6.65 0.89
CA GLN A 86 -14.66 -7.91 1.47
C GLN A 86 -13.17 -7.86 1.81
N ARG A 87 -12.37 -7.16 1.00
CA ARG A 87 -10.93 -7.00 1.22
C ARG A 87 -10.65 -6.05 2.38
N LEU A 88 -11.34 -4.91 2.46
CA LEU A 88 -11.29 -4.00 3.60
C LEU A 88 -11.71 -4.70 4.90
N GLY A 89 -12.81 -5.47 4.85
CA GLY A 89 -13.28 -6.24 6.01
C GLY A 89 -12.29 -7.28 6.53
N LYS A 90 -11.41 -7.86 5.69
CA LYS A 90 -10.32 -8.74 6.14
C LYS A 90 -9.27 -8.00 6.97
N LEU A 91 -9.13 -6.69 6.76
CA LEU A 91 -8.22 -5.80 7.49
C LEU A 91 -8.90 -5.14 8.70
N GLY A 92 -10.20 -5.39 8.90
CA GLY A 92 -10.98 -4.72 9.94
C GLY A 92 -11.38 -3.28 9.62
N ILE A 93 -11.13 -2.81 8.39
CA ILE A 93 -11.47 -1.45 7.94
C ILE A 93 -12.94 -1.39 7.53
N ILE A 94 -13.66 -0.41 8.08
CA ILE A 94 -15.03 -0.11 7.68
C ILE A 94 -14.98 0.78 6.44
N PRO A 95 -15.74 0.46 5.36
CA PRO A 95 -15.68 1.24 4.12
C PRO A 95 -15.93 2.74 4.29
N ASP A 96 -16.78 3.14 5.24
CA ASP A 96 -17.10 4.54 5.52
C ASP A 96 -15.93 5.31 6.18
N GLU A 97 -14.86 4.60 6.59
CA GLU A 97 -13.60 5.17 7.09
C GLU A 97 -12.62 5.55 5.97
N ILE A 98 -12.96 5.30 4.70
CA ILE A 98 -12.13 5.70 3.55
C ILE A 98 -12.34 7.18 3.24
N ASP A 99 -11.33 8.01 3.49
CA ASP A 99 -11.37 9.46 3.25
C ASP A 99 -11.42 9.80 1.77
N SER A 100 -10.56 9.15 0.99
CA SER A 100 -10.41 9.43 -0.44
C SER A 100 -10.10 8.20 -1.26
N ILE A 101 -10.52 8.25 -2.53
CA ILE A 101 -10.19 7.26 -3.56
C ILE A 101 -9.54 8.03 -4.70
N LEU A 102 -8.22 7.87 -4.90
CA LEU A 102 -7.53 8.39 -6.07
C LEU A 102 -7.54 7.32 -7.16
N VAL A 103 -7.97 7.69 -8.37
CA VAL A 103 -7.90 6.82 -9.55
C VAL A 103 -6.82 7.33 -10.48
N THR A 104 -5.84 6.46 -10.75
CA THR A 104 -4.65 6.78 -11.55
C THR A 104 -5.01 7.05 -13.02
N HIS A 105 -5.92 6.23 -13.58
CA HIS A 105 -6.42 6.36 -14.94
C HIS A 105 -7.75 5.62 -15.14
N HIS A 106 -8.34 5.77 -16.33
CA HIS A 106 -9.72 5.33 -16.60
C HIS A 106 -9.91 3.83 -16.85
N HIS A 107 -8.87 3.01 -16.99
CA HIS A 107 -9.02 1.59 -17.27
C HIS A 107 -9.85 0.88 -16.19
N SER A 108 -10.63 -0.12 -16.60
CA SER A 108 -11.64 -0.74 -15.72
C SER A 108 -11.05 -1.47 -14.51
N ASP A 109 -9.86 -2.00 -14.62
CA ASP A 109 -9.12 -2.65 -13.55
C ASP A 109 -8.50 -1.67 -12.53
N HIS A 110 -8.70 -0.36 -12.73
CA HIS A 110 -8.36 0.72 -11.80
C HIS A 110 -9.60 1.50 -11.33
N SER A 111 -10.56 1.73 -12.21
CA SER A 111 -11.68 2.66 -12.00
C SER A 111 -13.04 2.03 -11.69
N LYS A 112 -13.20 0.72 -11.91
CA LYS A 112 -14.47 -0.04 -11.99
C LYS A 112 -15.51 0.28 -10.93
N SER A 113 -15.12 0.47 -9.70
CA SER A 113 -16.03 0.72 -8.59
C SER A 113 -15.87 2.08 -7.93
N ALA A 114 -14.90 2.89 -8.35
CA ALA A 114 -14.50 4.12 -7.68
C ALA A 114 -15.68 5.08 -7.42
N LYS A 115 -16.46 5.43 -8.44
CA LYS A 115 -17.64 6.29 -8.29
C LYS A 115 -18.68 5.72 -7.32
N ARG A 116 -18.96 4.41 -7.44
CA ARG A 116 -19.98 3.75 -6.58
C ARG A 116 -19.50 3.63 -5.14
N ALA A 117 -18.22 3.39 -4.95
CA ALA A 117 -17.57 3.36 -3.66
C ALA A 117 -17.65 4.75 -3.02
N ALA A 118 -17.18 5.79 -3.69
CA ALA A 118 -17.20 7.15 -3.20
C ALA A 118 -18.63 7.61 -2.80
N LEU A 119 -19.62 7.34 -3.64
CA LEU A 119 -21.02 7.66 -3.34
C LEU A 119 -21.59 6.89 -2.14
N LYS A 120 -21.22 5.62 -1.99
CA LYS A 120 -21.76 4.77 -0.92
C LYS A 120 -21.11 5.06 0.42
N TRP A 121 -19.79 5.30 0.42
CA TRP A 121 -18.98 5.47 1.63
C TRP A 121 -18.84 6.94 2.05
N GLY A 122 -19.18 7.88 1.18
CA GLY A 122 -19.00 9.32 1.44
C GLY A 122 -17.58 9.81 1.20
N SER A 123 -16.72 8.98 0.58
CA SER A 123 -15.32 9.31 0.29
C SER A 123 -15.18 10.36 -0.82
N ASN A 124 -14.11 11.15 -0.79
CA ASN A 124 -13.76 12.03 -1.90
C ASN A 124 -13.20 11.22 -3.07
N LEU A 125 -13.67 11.47 -4.28
CA LEU A 125 -13.11 10.89 -5.49
C LEU A 125 -12.09 11.86 -6.09
N ILE A 126 -10.90 11.36 -6.43
CA ILE A 126 -9.77 12.15 -6.94
C ILE A 126 -9.32 11.52 -8.26
N SER A 127 -9.23 12.31 -9.33
CA SER A 127 -8.73 11.83 -10.63
C SER A 127 -8.18 12.97 -11.49
N ASN A 128 -7.46 12.64 -12.58
CA ASN A 128 -7.17 13.61 -13.63
C ASN A 128 -8.43 13.98 -14.44
N ALA A 129 -8.35 15.05 -15.24
CA ALA A 129 -9.49 15.56 -16.01
C ALA A 129 -9.95 14.58 -17.09
N GLU A 130 -9.02 13.88 -17.75
CA GLU A 130 -9.36 12.88 -18.78
C GLU A 130 -10.15 11.72 -18.20
N THR A 131 -9.68 11.15 -17.08
CA THR A 131 -10.37 10.05 -16.38
C THR A 131 -11.76 10.49 -15.94
N ALA A 132 -11.89 11.65 -15.30
CA ALA A 132 -13.17 12.20 -14.88
C ALA A 132 -14.17 12.32 -16.04
N LYS A 133 -13.71 12.83 -17.19
CA LYS A 133 -14.51 12.99 -18.41
C LYS A 133 -14.88 11.64 -19.04
N ARG A 134 -13.91 10.72 -19.24
CA ARG A 134 -14.16 9.40 -19.84
C ARG A 134 -15.12 8.55 -19.02
N MET A 135 -15.05 8.69 -17.68
CA MET A 135 -15.89 7.93 -16.74
C MET A 135 -17.21 8.63 -16.38
N GLU A 136 -17.49 9.82 -16.94
CA GLU A 136 -18.70 10.61 -16.69
C GLU A 136 -18.92 10.86 -15.18
N TRP A 137 -17.88 11.27 -14.47
CA TRP A 137 -17.94 11.52 -13.02
C TRP A 137 -18.32 12.95 -12.67
N GLU A 138 -18.17 13.88 -13.60
CA GLU A 138 -18.44 15.30 -13.37
C GLU A 138 -19.88 15.54 -12.90
N GLY A 139 -20.06 16.31 -11.83
CA GLY A 139 -21.37 16.69 -11.27
C GLY A 139 -22.15 15.55 -10.59
N SER A 140 -21.59 14.33 -10.48
CA SER A 140 -22.30 13.17 -9.94
C SER A 140 -21.72 12.61 -8.64
N VAL A 141 -20.59 13.14 -8.16
CA VAL A 141 -19.90 12.70 -6.95
C VAL A 141 -19.03 13.87 -6.43
N SER A 142 -18.62 13.84 -5.15
CA SER A 142 -17.59 14.75 -4.65
C SER A 142 -16.27 14.44 -5.37
N LEU A 143 -15.97 15.21 -6.42
CA LEU A 143 -14.84 14.98 -7.31
C LEU A 143 -13.82 16.11 -7.17
N ARG A 144 -12.58 15.77 -6.86
CA ARG A 144 -11.41 16.63 -7.02
C ARG A 144 -10.65 16.24 -8.27
N VAL A 145 -10.52 17.14 -9.21
CA VAL A 145 -9.67 16.98 -10.39
C VAL A 145 -8.30 17.57 -10.07
N PHE A 146 -7.23 16.78 -10.31
CA PHE A 146 -5.85 17.22 -10.12
C PHE A 146 -5.15 17.54 -11.45
N SER A 147 -4.13 18.37 -11.35
CA SER A 147 -3.15 18.65 -12.41
C SER A 147 -1.88 17.82 -12.19
N GLU A 148 -1.05 17.70 -13.23
CA GLU A 148 0.26 17.04 -13.13
C GLU A 148 1.13 17.69 -12.05
N LEU A 149 1.88 16.87 -11.30
CA LEU A 149 2.79 17.30 -10.22
C LEU A 149 2.10 18.12 -9.10
N GLU A 150 0.79 18.01 -8.99
CA GLU A 150 0.04 18.66 -7.91
C GLU A 150 0.14 17.83 -6.63
N ARG A 151 0.35 18.52 -5.49
CA ARG A 151 0.18 17.93 -4.16
C ARG A 151 -1.29 18.02 -3.75
N ILE A 152 -1.85 16.89 -3.38
CA ILE A 152 -3.28 16.72 -3.08
C ILE A 152 -3.41 16.24 -1.64
N ASP A 153 -4.11 16.99 -0.78
CA ASP A 153 -4.48 16.48 0.53
C ASP A 153 -5.58 15.42 0.34
N ALA A 154 -5.30 14.18 0.73
CA ALA A 154 -6.17 13.03 0.51
C ALA A 154 -6.80 12.49 1.80
N GLY A 155 -6.30 12.89 2.95
CA GLY A 155 -6.79 12.60 4.29
C GLY A 155 -6.24 13.63 5.27
N PRO A 156 -6.57 13.55 6.56
CA PRO A 156 -6.09 14.45 7.59
C PRO A 156 -4.57 14.61 7.64
N ASP A 157 -3.83 13.51 7.47
CA ASP A 157 -2.37 13.44 7.62
C ASP A 157 -1.66 12.77 6.42
N ILE A 158 -2.38 12.50 5.32
CA ILE A 158 -1.81 11.97 4.06
C ILE A 158 -2.01 12.97 2.92
N SER A 159 -0.93 13.26 2.21
CA SER A 159 -0.95 13.96 0.93
C SER A 159 -0.38 13.10 -0.19
N LEU A 160 -0.88 13.30 -1.40
CA LEU A 160 -0.47 12.58 -2.61
C LEU A 160 0.14 13.56 -3.60
N LEU A 161 1.23 13.12 -4.27
CA LEU A 161 1.80 13.79 -5.43
C LEU A 161 1.64 12.85 -6.62
N THR A 162 1.09 13.36 -7.71
CA THR A 162 0.89 12.61 -8.95
C THR A 162 2.00 12.93 -9.95
N VAL A 163 2.69 11.88 -10.44
CA VAL A 163 3.77 11.99 -11.40
C VAL A 163 3.34 11.33 -12.71
N PRO A 164 3.27 12.05 -13.83
CA PRO A 164 2.84 11.50 -15.11
C PRO A 164 3.72 10.34 -15.58
N VAL A 165 3.09 9.28 -16.09
CA VAL A 165 3.76 8.11 -16.65
C VAL A 165 3.14 7.73 -18.01
N PRO A 166 3.92 7.24 -18.98
CA PRO A 166 3.39 6.85 -20.28
C PRO A 166 2.63 5.52 -20.21
N HIS A 167 1.35 5.55 -20.56
CA HIS A 167 0.52 4.35 -20.67
C HIS A 167 -0.60 4.52 -21.69
N ASP A 168 -0.58 3.72 -22.78
CA ASP A 168 -1.50 3.82 -23.91
C ASP A 168 -1.69 5.28 -24.39
N ASP A 169 -2.93 5.68 -24.70
CA ASP A 169 -3.33 7.06 -24.96
C ASP A 169 -4.02 7.70 -23.74
N ALA A 170 -3.78 7.15 -22.53
CA ALA A 170 -4.39 7.62 -21.29
C ALA A 170 -3.44 8.55 -20.54
N GLU A 171 -3.99 9.61 -19.94
CA GLU A 171 -3.31 10.33 -18.86
C GLU A 171 -3.23 9.41 -17.65
N ASN A 172 -2.08 8.80 -17.42
CA ASN A 172 -1.81 7.95 -16.25
C ASN A 172 -0.76 8.57 -15.33
N VAL A 173 -0.85 8.27 -14.05
CA VAL A 173 0.08 8.78 -13.04
C VAL A 173 0.58 7.69 -12.10
N ALA A 174 1.86 7.78 -11.74
CA ALA A 174 2.37 7.19 -10.52
C ALA A 174 1.98 8.08 -9.34
N VAL A 175 1.73 7.49 -8.17
CA VAL A 175 1.32 8.19 -6.96
C VAL A 175 2.41 8.09 -5.90
N ILE A 176 2.84 9.23 -5.38
CA ILE A 176 3.75 9.31 -4.23
C ILE A 176 2.95 9.82 -3.03
N ALA A 177 2.70 8.97 -2.07
CA ALA A 177 2.10 9.35 -0.81
C ALA A 177 3.15 9.90 0.14
N CYS A 178 2.77 10.89 0.93
CA CYS A 178 3.58 11.48 1.97
C CYS A 178 2.71 11.75 3.20
N ASP A 179 3.11 11.24 4.35
CA ASP A 179 2.45 11.56 5.62
C ASP A 179 3.00 12.87 6.24
N ASP A 180 2.46 13.25 7.38
CA ASP A 180 2.83 14.47 8.11
C ASP A 180 4.25 14.39 8.72
N GLN A 181 4.80 13.19 8.91
CA GLN A 181 6.18 12.94 9.34
C GLN A 181 7.19 12.95 8.18
N GLY A 182 6.71 13.09 6.94
CA GLY A 182 7.53 13.14 5.73
C GLY A 182 7.94 11.77 5.19
N ARG A 183 7.41 10.65 5.72
CA ARG A 183 7.60 9.31 5.16
C ARG A 183 6.90 9.20 3.81
N ARG A 184 7.54 8.49 2.87
CA ARG A 184 7.08 8.44 1.49
C ARG A 184 6.92 7.02 0.98
N ALA A 185 5.75 6.76 0.39
CA ALA A 185 5.45 5.52 -0.31
C ALA A 185 5.06 5.82 -1.76
N ALA A 186 5.54 5.00 -2.69
CA ALA A 186 5.20 5.11 -4.11
C ALA A 186 4.31 3.94 -4.55
N VAL A 187 3.30 4.24 -5.38
CA VAL A 187 2.50 3.25 -6.12
C VAL A 187 2.62 3.56 -7.60
N VAL A 188 3.22 2.63 -8.35
CA VAL A 188 3.63 2.81 -9.75
C VAL A 188 3.14 1.61 -10.56
N THR A 189 2.02 1.77 -11.25
CA THR A 189 1.39 0.73 -12.07
C THR A 189 1.07 1.27 -13.46
N ASP A 190 1.02 0.35 -14.41
CA ASP A 190 0.62 0.66 -15.78
C ASP A 190 1.49 1.74 -16.44
N LEU A 191 2.71 1.38 -16.72
CA LEU A 191 3.65 2.23 -17.44
C LEU A 191 4.59 1.39 -18.31
N GLY A 192 4.91 1.91 -19.49
CA GLY A 192 5.87 1.24 -20.39
C GLY A 192 7.30 1.77 -20.25
N GLU A 193 7.51 2.83 -19.46
CA GLU A 193 8.82 3.46 -19.26
C GLU A 193 8.88 4.17 -17.91
N VAL A 194 9.97 3.96 -17.18
CA VAL A 194 10.28 4.73 -15.96
C VAL A 194 11.01 6.01 -16.36
N THR A 195 10.35 7.15 -16.23
CA THR A 195 10.90 8.44 -16.64
C THR A 195 11.95 8.96 -15.65
N THR A 196 12.88 9.81 -16.10
CA THR A 196 13.88 10.45 -15.22
C THR A 196 13.22 11.24 -14.09
N GLU A 197 12.07 11.86 -14.36
CA GLU A 197 11.29 12.58 -13.36
C GLU A 197 10.77 11.63 -12.29
N LEU A 198 10.15 10.53 -12.69
CA LEU A 198 9.68 9.50 -11.75
C LEU A 198 10.85 8.96 -10.90
N VAL A 199 12.00 8.62 -11.50
CA VAL A 199 13.20 8.18 -10.78
C VAL A 199 13.61 9.20 -9.70
N SER A 200 13.54 10.50 -9.98
CA SER A 200 13.91 11.56 -9.03
C SER A 200 13.00 11.58 -7.78
N HIS A 201 11.73 11.18 -7.93
CA HIS A 201 10.78 11.05 -6.83
C HIS A 201 10.95 9.72 -6.09
N LEU A 202 11.13 8.61 -6.82
CA LEU A 202 11.30 7.28 -6.23
C LEU A 202 12.53 7.16 -5.34
N LYS A 203 13.63 7.86 -5.69
CA LYS A 203 14.85 7.95 -4.85
C LYS A 203 14.64 8.59 -3.46
N LYS A 204 13.44 9.09 -3.19
CA LYS A 204 13.08 9.72 -1.90
C LYS A 204 12.05 8.90 -1.13
N CYS A 205 11.66 7.72 -1.64
CA CYS A 205 10.63 6.89 -1.03
C CYS A 205 11.25 5.79 -0.17
N GLU A 206 10.61 5.49 0.94
CA GLU A 206 10.99 4.41 1.85
C GLU A 206 10.27 3.10 1.49
N HIS A 207 9.17 3.20 0.73
CA HIS A 207 8.45 2.09 0.12
C HIS A 207 8.19 2.35 -1.36
N ILE A 208 8.34 1.32 -2.19
CA ILE A 208 8.03 1.39 -3.61
C ILE A 208 7.23 0.15 -4.02
N SER A 209 5.96 0.36 -4.41
CA SER A 209 5.18 -0.62 -5.17
C SER A 209 5.35 -0.30 -6.65
N ILE A 210 5.93 -1.22 -7.42
CA ILE A 210 6.23 -0.99 -8.84
C ILE A 210 5.81 -2.16 -9.70
N GLU A 211 5.31 -1.85 -10.88
CA GLU A 211 4.94 -2.86 -11.87
C GLU A 211 6.12 -3.75 -12.28
N ALA A 212 5.84 -5.07 -12.38
CA ALA A 212 6.68 -6.07 -13.06
C ALA A 212 5.74 -6.96 -13.88
N ASN A 213 5.24 -6.43 -15.00
CA ASN A 213 4.11 -7.04 -15.69
C ASN A 213 4.48 -8.34 -16.37
N TYR A 214 5.54 -8.38 -17.17
CA TYR A 214 5.82 -9.54 -18.00
C TYR A 214 7.29 -9.95 -18.02
N ASP A 215 7.51 -11.25 -18.16
CA ASP A 215 8.77 -11.82 -18.62
C ASP A 215 8.86 -11.71 -20.14
N HIS A 216 9.96 -11.17 -20.64
CA HIS A 216 10.12 -10.88 -22.08
C HIS A 216 9.99 -12.14 -22.94
N ASP A 217 10.65 -13.23 -22.56
CA ASP A 217 10.65 -14.48 -23.33
C ASP A 217 9.27 -15.13 -23.34
N ARG A 218 8.56 -15.11 -22.20
CA ARG A 218 7.19 -15.62 -22.11
C ARG A 218 6.24 -14.82 -22.98
N LEU A 219 6.32 -13.50 -22.98
CA LEU A 219 5.51 -12.65 -23.84
C LEU A 219 5.80 -12.95 -25.31
N MET A 220 7.08 -12.97 -25.72
CA MET A 220 7.45 -13.16 -27.13
C MET A 220 7.10 -14.57 -27.64
N ARG A 221 7.26 -15.62 -26.84
CA ARG A 221 6.90 -17.00 -27.19
C ARG A 221 5.43 -17.34 -26.95
N GLY A 222 4.70 -16.49 -26.21
CA GLY A 222 3.30 -16.68 -25.86
C GLY A 222 2.38 -16.61 -27.08
N GLY A 223 1.14 -17.05 -26.93
CA GLY A 223 0.13 -17.15 -27.98
C GLY A 223 -0.53 -15.81 -28.40
N TYR A 224 -0.11 -14.67 -27.86
CA TYR A 224 -0.68 -13.38 -28.23
C TYR A 224 -0.31 -12.98 -29.66
N PRO A 225 -1.21 -12.28 -30.40
CA PRO A 225 -0.87 -11.68 -31.68
C PRO A 225 0.31 -10.68 -31.56
N ASP A 226 1.11 -10.58 -32.63
CA ASP A 226 2.29 -9.68 -32.61
C ASP A 226 1.93 -8.21 -32.37
N SER A 227 0.74 -7.77 -32.80
CA SER A 227 0.24 -6.43 -32.52
C SER A 227 0.04 -6.18 -31.02
N LEU A 228 -0.49 -7.19 -30.30
CA LEU A 228 -0.68 -7.11 -28.85
C LEU A 228 0.66 -7.19 -28.10
N LYS A 229 1.58 -8.06 -28.56
CA LYS A 229 2.93 -8.12 -27.97
C LYS A 229 3.65 -6.77 -28.11
N ARG A 230 3.60 -6.15 -29.30
CA ARG A 230 4.18 -4.80 -29.51
C ARG A 230 3.52 -3.72 -28.64
N ARG A 231 2.19 -3.79 -28.44
CA ARG A 231 1.50 -2.86 -27.55
C ARG A 231 1.96 -3.02 -26.11
N ILE A 232 2.01 -4.27 -25.59
CA ILE A 232 2.42 -4.58 -24.23
C ILE A 232 3.87 -4.15 -23.97
N SER A 233 4.79 -4.43 -24.91
CA SER A 233 6.22 -4.13 -24.76
C SER A 233 6.64 -2.74 -25.24
N GLY A 234 5.70 -1.94 -25.71
CA GLY A 234 5.95 -0.58 -26.19
C GLY A 234 6.07 0.43 -25.05
N ARG A 235 6.46 1.66 -25.42
CA ARG A 235 6.64 2.78 -24.47
C ARG A 235 5.36 3.11 -23.67
N GLY A 236 4.19 2.94 -24.28
CA GLY A 236 2.89 3.13 -23.62
C GLY A 236 2.29 1.82 -23.11
N GLY A 237 3.04 0.71 -23.08
CA GLY A 237 2.57 -0.57 -22.60
C GLY A 237 2.85 -0.78 -21.10
N HIS A 238 3.60 -1.83 -20.79
CA HIS A 238 3.92 -2.21 -19.42
C HIS A 238 5.42 -2.48 -19.25
N LEU A 239 5.91 -2.47 -18.02
CA LEU A 239 7.29 -2.82 -17.71
C LEU A 239 7.49 -4.34 -17.75
N SER A 240 8.56 -4.78 -18.42
CA SER A 240 9.08 -6.12 -18.23
C SER A 240 9.81 -6.26 -16.89
N ASN A 241 9.99 -7.49 -16.40
CA ASN A 241 10.80 -7.76 -15.22
C ASN A 241 12.19 -7.12 -15.30
N TYR A 242 12.83 -7.18 -16.47
CA TYR A 242 14.13 -6.58 -16.73
C TYR A 242 14.12 -5.04 -16.61
N GLN A 243 13.11 -4.36 -17.18
CA GLN A 243 12.99 -2.90 -17.07
C GLN A 243 12.77 -2.47 -15.62
N THR A 244 11.93 -3.21 -14.88
CA THR A 244 11.71 -2.97 -13.45
C THR A 244 12.99 -3.17 -12.66
N ALA A 245 13.73 -4.27 -12.90
CA ALA A 245 15.02 -4.53 -12.26
C ALA A 245 16.01 -3.39 -12.49
N LYS A 246 16.17 -2.95 -13.75
CA LYS A 246 17.08 -1.85 -14.11
C LYS A 246 16.68 -0.53 -13.45
N ALA A 247 15.40 -0.20 -13.45
CA ALA A 247 14.92 1.00 -12.76
C ALA A 247 15.21 0.94 -11.25
N LEU A 248 14.94 -0.21 -10.62
CA LEU A 248 15.23 -0.40 -9.19
C LEU A 248 16.73 -0.31 -8.87
N GLY A 249 17.61 -0.83 -9.77
CA GLY A 249 19.06 -0.69 -9.62
C GLY A 249 19.53 0.77 -9.57
N GLU A 250 18.83 1.69 -10.23
CA GLU A 250 19.11 3.13 -10.16
C GLU A 250 18.48 3.83 -8.94
N ILE A 251 17.40 3.26 -8.40
CA ILE A 251 16.54 3.88 -7.38
C ILE A 251 16.96 3.48 -5.97
N VAL A 252 17.41 2.25 -5.77
CA VAL A 252 17.72 1.70 -4.44
C VAL A 252 18.70 2.60 -3.67
N HIS A 253 18.37 2.87 -2.41
CA HIS A 253 19.14 3.67 -1.49
C HIS A 253 18.97 3.16 -0.04
N PRO A 254 19.85 3.57 0.92
CA PRO A 254 19.86 2.99 2.29
C PRO A 254 18.52 3.10 3.07
N ASN A 255 17.70 4.11 2.76
CA ASN A 255 16.42 4.32 3.47
C ASN A 255 15.24 3.60 2.81
N LEU A 256 15.42 2.96 1.65
CA LEU A 256 14.38 2.17 1.02
C LEU A 256 14.21 0.87 1.81
N SER A 257 13.11 0.75 2.55
CA SER A 257 12.84 -0.36 3.46
C SER A 257 12.08 -1.51 2.81
N SER A 258 11.25 -1.22 1.81
CA SER A 258 10.42 -2.25 1.16
C SER A 258 10.13 -1.97 -0.30
N ILE A 259 10.09 -3.04 -1.09
CA ILE A 259 9.69 -3.05 -2.50
C ILE A 259 8.59 -4.10 -2.66
N VAL A 260 7.52 -3.72 -3.37
CA VAL A 260 6.48 -4.65 -3.80
C VAL A 260 6.42 -4.68 -5.31
N LEU A 261 6.65 -5.85 -5.89
CA LEU A 261 6.38 -6.07 -7.31
C LEU A 261 4.88 -6.30 -7.49
N CYS A 262 4.26 -5.54 -8.37
CA CYS A 262 2.82 -5.56 -8.56
C CYS A 262 2.43 -5.62 -10.04
N HIS A 263 1.14 -5.71 -10.33
CA HIS A 263 0.56 -5.76 -11.67
C HIS A 263 1.17 -6.84 -12.58
N LEU A 264 1.47 -8.04 -12.01
CA LEU A 264 2.01 -9.16 -12.76
C LEU A 264 0.95 -9.77 -13.69
N SER A 265 1.33 -10.01 -14.94
CA SER A 265 0.48 -10.69 -15.93
C SER A 265 0.31 -12.17 -15.57
N GLU A 266 -0.92 -12.63 -15.44
CA GLU A 266 -1.21 -14.06 -15.20
C GLU A 266 -0.74 -14.98 -16.34
N SER A 267 -0.67 -14.46 -17.58
CA SER A 267 -0.30 -15.22 -18.77
C SER A 267 1.20 -15.14 -19.09
N ASN A 268 1.79 -13.97 -18.92
CA ASN A 268 3.13 -13.67 -19.43
C ASN A 268 4.17 -13.48 -18.33
N ASN A 269 3.85 -13.82 -17.08
CA ASN A 269 4.79 -13.75 -15.97
C ASN A 269 4.58 -14.91 -15.00
N LEU A 270 5.57 -15.07 -14.12
CA LEU A 270 5.47 -15.91 -12.92
C LEU A 270 6.16 -15.15 -11.77
N PRO A 271 5.60 -15.19 -10.54
CA PRO A 271 6.14 -14.45 -9.40
C PRO A 271 7.64 -14.65 -9.21
N HIS A 272 8.13 -15.89 -9.22
CA HIS A 272 9.55 -16.20 -9.04
C HIS A 272 10.45 -15.65 -10.15
N MET A 273 9.95 -15.46 -11.39
CA MET A 273 10.73 -14.86 -12.47
C MET A 273 10.93 -13.38 -12.26
N ALA A 274 9.87 -12.66 -11.87
CA ALA A 274 9.96 -11.25 -11.52
C ALA A 274 10.90 -11.03 -10.32
N GLU A 275 10.73 -11.82 -9.27
CA GLU A 275 11.57 -11.78 -8.08
C GLU A 275 13.05 -12.03 -8.39
N SER A 276 13.34 -13.12 -9.13
CA SER A 276 14.72 -13.47 -9.47
C SER A 276 15.42 -12.41 -10.31
N GLU A 277 14.72 -11.85 -11.32
CA GLU A 277 15.26 -10.81 -12.19
C GLU A 277 15.61 -9.54 -11.39
N VAL A 278 14.72 -9.13 -10.49
CA VAL A 278 14.93 -7.96 -9.64
C VAL A 278 16.05 -8.22 -8.63
N LEU A 279 16.03 -9.36 -7.93
CA LEU A 279 17.08 -9.69 -6.95
C LEU A 279 18.48 -9.76 -7.58
N MET A 280 18.61 -10.28 -8.80
CA MET A 280 19.90 -10.29 -9.50
C MET A 280 20.49 -8.90 -9.70
N GLU A 281 19.66 -7.88 -9.86
CA GLU A 281 20.11 -6.50 -10.06
C GLU A 281 20.40 -5.77 -8.74
N ILE A 282 19.58 -6.00 -7.68
CA ILE A 282 19.64 -5.17 -6.46
C ILE A 282 20.25 -5.86 -5.23
N CYS A 283 20.59 -7.16 -5.29
CA CYS A 283 21.02 -7.93 -4.11
C CYS A 283 22.23 -7.35 -3.37
N ASP A 284 23.12 -6.66 -4.07
CA ASP A 284 24.31 -6.07 -3.46
C ASP A 284 24.03 -4.73 -2.76
N SER A 285 22.96 -4.02 -3.16
CA SER A 285 22.64 -2.66 -2.71
C SER A 285 21.40 -2.55 -1.83
N PHE A 286 20.43 -3.46 -1.98
CA PHE A 286 19.16 -3.45 -1.24
C PHE A 286 19.24 -4.32 0.02
N ARG A 287 18.71 -3.82 1.14
CA ARG A 287 18.67 -4.53 2.44
C ARG A 287 17.28 -4.62 3.05
N GLY A 288 16.28 -4.07 2.35
CA GLY A 288 14.89 -4.11 2.77
C GLY A 288 14.17 -5.41 2.39
N SER A 289 12.85 -5.40 2.47
CA SER A 289 11.99 -6.51 2.07
C SER A 289 11.56 -6.39 0.62
N LEU A 290 11.63 -7.50 -0.15
CA LEU A 290 11.03 -7.64 -1.47
C LEU A 290 9.84 -8.58 -1.39
N SER A 291 8.69 -8.15 -1.87
CA SER A 291 7.44 -8.91 -1.85
C SER A 291 6.72 -8.81 -3.20
N ILE A 292 5.75 -9.68 -3.43
CA ILE A 292 4.97 -9.70 -4.67
C ILE A 292 3.49 -9.63 -4.32
N SER A 293 2.81 -8.61 -4.83
CA SER A 293 1.37 -8.50 -4.70
C SER A 293 0.66 -9.41 -5.70
N LYS A 294 -0.31 -10.16 -5.21
CA LYS A 294 -1.13 -11.07 -6.02
C LYS A 294 -2.52 -10.50 -6.29
N GLN A 295 -3.20 -11.06 -7.29
CA GLN A 295 -4.56 -10.70 -7.65
C GLN A 295 -5.56 -10.88 -6.48
N GLU A 296 -5.35 -11.88 -5.63
CA GLU A 296 -6.30 -12.30 -4.59
C GLU A 296 -6.00 -11.72 -3.19
N GLY A 297 -5.18 -10.65 -3.11
CA GLY A 297 -4.86 -9.99 -1.83
C GLY A 297 -6.08 -9.59 -0.98
N PRO A 298 -5.89 -9.01 0.20
CA PRO A 298 -4.59 -8.70 0.84
C PRO A 298 -3.91 -9.93 1.43
N GLU A 299 -2.58 -9.99 1.34
CA GLU A 299 -1.76 -11.07 1.92
C GLU A 299 -0.80 -10.54 3.00
N PHE A 300 -0.35 -9.30 2.87
CA PHE A 300 0.61 -8.65 3.76
C PHE A 300 0.48 -7.13 3.68
N SER A 301 1.02 -6.46 4.70
CA SER A 301 1.17 -5.00 4.76
C SER A 301 2.63 -4.64 4.96
N HIS A 302 3.01 -3.45 4.52
CA HIS A 302 4.30 -2.83 4.80
C HIS A 302 4.11 -1.57 5.64
N TRP A 303 5.00 -1.39 6.62
CA TRP A 303 4.94 -0.28 7.56
C TRP A 303 6.15 0.64 7.39
N LEU A 304 5.89 1.94 7.39
CA LEU A 304 6.91 2.98 7.46
C LEU A 304 6.82 3.68 8.81
N GLY A 305 7.93 3.79 9.53
CA GLY A 305 8.01 4.52 10.81
C GLY A 305 7.81 3.69 12.06
N GLN A 306 7.28 2.45 12.01
CA GLN A 306 7.29 1.52 13.15
C GLN A 306 8.51 0.59 13.09
N SER A 307 9.14 0.39 14.26
CA SER A 307 9.92 -0.82 14.47
C SER A 307 8.96 -2.00 14.50
N ASP A 308 9.14 -2.96 13.59
CA ASP A 308 8.38 -4.21 13.49
C ASP A 308 8.11 -4.78 14.89
N PRO A 309 6.84 -4.92 15.33
CA PRO A 309 6.50 -5.43 16.66
C PRO A 309 7.07 -6.85 16.90
N GLU A 310 7.31 -7.64 15.84
CA GLU A 310 7.91 -8.96 15.94
C GLU A 310 9.44 -8.94 16.12
N ARG A 311 10.12 -7.80 15.90
CA ARG A 311 11.56 -7.63 16.16
C ARG A 311 11.88 -7.26 17.62
N ILE A 312 10.89 -7.00 18.47
CA ILE A 312 11.07 -6.66 19.89
C ILE A 312 11.10 -7.91 20.80
N SER A 313 10.96 -9.11 20.24
CA SER A 313 11.07 -10.36 20.99
C SER A 313 12.41 -11.07 20.75
N VAL A 314 13.48 -10.56 21.37
CA VAL A 314 14.68 -11.35 21.73
C VAL A 314 15.14 -10.96 23.12
#